data_d2c1162a7fe685fac64250da1800ec3f
#
_entry.id   d2c1162a7fe685fac64250da1800ec3f
#
_cell.length_a   1.000
_cell.length_b   1.000
_cell.length_c   1.000
_cell.angle_alpha   90.00
_cell.angle_beta   90.00
_cell.angle_gamma   90.00
#
_symmetry.space_group_name_H-M   'P 1'
#
loop_
_entity.id
_entity.type
_entity.pdbx_description
1 polymer ?
#
loop_
_entity_poly.entity_id
_entity_poly.type
_entity_poly.pdbx_seq_one_letter_code
_entity_poly.pdbx_strand_id
1 'polypeptide(L)'
;NLASAADAQGKPLRVEGSSVVIPDIRLEKDPREIELTWTDSDGLATSQPVRIRLEPIEDKQPSIYLRGGENDRYVLEDTSIELEVEAADDFGLREMGVEWQGEKSFYDDEEENTAAPDLAKAGKPVPGLRGEKVLADGHPTQASLKGTYLFQARALKLSPQRVVVRGFTQDYKPGGKRVYSEPMIIFVLSKSEHAQMIRNELERITSELEGMIRRMDAMTDEAKRLKGMEGSELKKAESQERLHALADEEQTNRRELSDLLNRSEDLFKEASRNPQIDPSGMKEFMKGISMLKPIPNGPMKKAQKQFRDSASENRSEQESRKDLDDGESSHSDATQALKDAMNQLSKSAQDMEASTFVARLKQAAAKEDSIANALAGQINIIVGMTMDELDPSTKREMETIATLQNASTQDIGWILEDLSYYKSRTGERIYSDLY
;
A
#
# COMPACT_ATOMS: atom_id res chain seq x y z
N ASN A 1 10.60 -61.19 28.54
CA ASN A 1 11.69 -60.19 28.63
C ASN A 1 12.79 -60.63 27.65
N LEU A 2 13.50 -59.64 27.10
CA LEU A 2 14.66 -59.92 26.25
C LEU A 2 15.89 -60.20 27.07
N ALA A 3 16.67 -61.24 26.68
CA ALA A 3 17.92 -61.59 27.33
C ALA A 3 19.14 -60.96 26.67
N SER A 4 19.11 -60.86 25.31
CA SER A 4 20.17 -60.20 24.53
C SER A 4 19.65 -59.72 23.20
N ALA A 5 20.35 -58.74 22.61
CA ALA A 5 20.14 -58.28 21.27
C ALA A 5 21.46 -57.91 20.57
N ALA A 6 21.52 -58.06 19.25
CA ALA A 6 22.71 -57.75 18.48
C ALA A 6 22.34 -57.10 17.14
N ASP A 7 23.24 -56.29 16.57
CA ASP A 7 23.12 -55.71 15.22
C ASP A 7 23.54 -56.75 14.15
N ALA A 8 23.48 -56.37 12.87
CA ALA A 8 23.84 -57.21 11.73
C ALA A 8 25.27 -57.74 11.75
N GLN A 9 26.18 -57.10 12.47
CA GLN A 9 27.57 -57.50 12.66
C GLN A 9 27.79 -58.34 13.91
N GLY A 10 26.70 -58.67 14.63
CA GLY A 10 26.77 -59.45 15.88
C GLY A 10 27.26 -58.67 17.11
N LYS A 11 27.31 -57.31 16.97
CA LYS A 11 27.68 -56.45 18.09
C LYS A 11 26.52 -56.36 19.08
N PRO A 12 26.77 -56.60 20.38
CA PRO A 12 25.70 -56.58 21.37
C PRO A 12 25.09 -55.17 21.52
N LEU A 13 23.76 -55.11 21.56
CA LEU A 13 22.99 -53.94 21.84
C LEU A 13 22.47 -53.96 23.28
N ARG A 14 22.27 -52.81 23.87
CA ARG A 14 21.73 -52.66 25.21
C ARG A 14 20.25 -53.07 25.24
N VAL A 15 19.91 -53.92 26.17
CA VAL A 15 18.54 -54.38 26.41
C VAL A 15 18.06 -53.82 27.73
N GLU A 16 16.85 -53.22 27.72
CA GLU A 16 16.15 -52.68 28.87
C GLU A 16 14.75 -53.32 28.96
N GLY A 17 14.62 -54.36 29.78
CA GLY A 17 13.39 -55.13 29.95
C GLY A 17 12.93 -55.82 28.65
N SER A 18 11.93 -55.31 27.96
CA SER A 18 11.43 -55.79 26.67
C SER A 18 11.84 -54.93 25.47
N SER A 19 12.73 -53.97 25.69
CA SER A 19 13.15 -53.02 24.67
C SER A 19 14.63 -53.16 24.33
N VAL A 20 14.96 -52.92 23.05
CA VAL A 20 16.35 -52.86 22.57
C VAL A 20 16.67 -51.36 22.34
N VAL A 21 17.73 -50.88 22.97
CA VAL A 21 18.21 -49.51 22.78
C VAL A 21 19.21 -49.52 21.64
N ILE A 22 18.82 -48.87 20.55
CA ILE A 22 19.70 -48.64 19.40
C ILE A 22 20.51 -47.39 19.69
N PRO A 23 21.86 -47.40 19.54
CA PRO A 23 22.67 -46.21 19.72
C PRO A 23 22.31 -45.13 18.66
N ASP A 24 22.68 -43.89 18.93
CA ASP A 24 22.43 -42.76 18.02
C ASP A 24 22.91 -43.08 16.61
N ILE A 25 21.98 -42.95 15.66
CA ILE A 25 22.22 -43.21 14.25
C ILE A 25 22.26 -41.88 13.52
N ARG A 26 23.42 -41.60 12.93
CA ARG A 26 23.52 -40.48 12.00
C ARG A 26 23.01 -40.93 10.64
N LEU A 27 21.91 -40.34 10.21
CA LEU A 27 21.39 -40.46 8.84
C LEU A 27 22.15 -39.51 7.91
N GLU A 28 22.66 -40.06 6.83
CA GLU A 28 23.22 -39.33 5.70
C GLU A 28 22.15 -39.23 4.59
N LYS A 29 22.52 -38.84 3.37
CA LYS A 29 21.56 -38.68 2.28
C LYS A 29 20.88 -39.95 1.81
N ASP A 30 21.54 -41.13 2.05
CA ASP A 30 21.03 -42.41 1.58
C ASP A 30 20.22 -43.12 2.68
N PRO A 31 19.18 -43.87 2.31
CA PRO A 31 18.45 -44.73 3.25
C PRO A 31 19.39 -45.71 3.94
N ARG A 32 19.20 -45.92 5.23
CA ARG A 32 19.99 -46.84 6.01
C ARG A 32 19.10 -47.97 6.53
N GLU A 33 19.56 -49.22 6.35
CA GLU A 33 18.88 -50.39 6.84
C GLU A 33 19.59 -50.90 8.11
N ILE A 34 18.82 -51.20 9.15
CA ILE A 34 19.31 -51.74 10.42
C ILE A 34 18.69 -53.11 10.57
N GLU A 35 19.53 -54.14 10.77
CA GLU A 35 19.07 -55.48 11.07
C GLU A 35 19.32 -55.75 12.55
N LEU A 36 18.31 -56.30 13.22
CA LEU A 36 18.34 -56.63 14.63
C LEU A 36 17.97 -58.07 14.84
N THR A 37 18.74 -58.75 15.72
CA THR A 37 18.42 -60.07 16.24
C THR A 37 18.33 -59.99 17.76
N TRP A 38 17.51 -60.82 18.38
CA TRP A 38 17.42 -60.90 19.83
C TRP A 38 17.07 -62.31 20.28
N THR A 39 17.37 -62.57 21.54
CA THR A 39 16.99 -63.79 22.24
C THR A 39 16.25 -63.43 23.51
N ASP A 40 15.14 -64.12 23.80
CA ASP A 40 14.37 -63.87 25.02
C ASP A 40 14.97 -64.58 26.26
N SER A 41 14.31 -64.32 27.40
CA SER A 41 14.71 -64.96 28.68
C SER A 41 14.56 -66.49 28.70
N ASP A 42 13.81 -67.09 27.79
CA ASP A 42 13.57 -68.50 27.66
C ASP A 42 14.48 -69.20 26.62
N GLY A 43 15.42 -68.41 26.06
CA GLY A 43 16.41 -68.89 25.10
C GLY A 43 15.91 -68.96 23.66
N LEU A 44 14.68 -68.36 23.35
CA LEU A 44 14.13 -68.34 22.01
C LEU A 44 14.75 -67.19 21.24
N ALA A 45 15.45 -67.48 20.15
CA ALA A 45 16.04 -66.48 19.26
C ALA A 45 15.11 -66.16 18.10
N THR A 46 15.26 -64.95 17.55
CA THR A 46 14.57 -64.57 16.30
C THR A 46 14.98 -65.52 15.17
N SER A 47 13.99 -66.06 14.44
CA SER A 47 14.24 -66.94 13.29
C SER A 47 14.77 -66.19 12.06
N GLN A 48 14.47 -64.89 11.96
CA GLN A 48 14.97 -63.98 10.93
C GLN A 48 15.27 -62.63 11.57
N PRO A 49 16.29 -61.87 11.09
CA PRO A 49 16.53 -60.49 11.54
C PRO A 49 15.34 -59.60 11.26
N VAL A 50 15.00 -58.71 12.20
CA VAL A 50 14.08 -57.65 11.99
C VAL A 50 14.81 -56.50 11.27
N ARG A 51 14.27 -56.07 10.16
CA ARG A 51 14.82 -54.97 9.34
C ARG A 51 14.06 -53.71 9.57
N ILE A 52 14.77 -52.64 9.94
CA ILE A 52 14.24 -51.28 10.08
C ILE A 52 14.93 -50.45 9.04
N ARG A 53 14.15 -49.94 8.07
CA ARG A 53 14.63 -49.01 7.05
C ARG A 53 14.37 -47.57 7.50
N LEU A 54 15.45 -46.80 7.61
CA LEU A 54 15.43 -45.40 7.96
C LEU A 54 15.63 -44.58 6.67
N GLU A 55 14.69 -43.74 6.33
CA GLU A 55 14.80 -42.86 5.20
C GLU A 55 15.00 -41.43 5.70
N PRO A 56 16.05 -40.71 5.21
CA PRO A 56 16.24 -39.32 5.55
C PRO A 56 15.16 -38.49 4.89
N ILE A 57 14.57 -37.58 5.64
CA ILE A 57 13.68 -36.54 5.10
C ILE A 57 14.52 -35.29 4.91
N GLU A 58 14.52 -34.76 3.69
CA GLU A 58 15.24 -33.52 3.38
C GLU A 58 14.55 -32.32 4.04
N ASP A 59 15.33 -31.64 4.86
CA ASP A 59 14.93 -30.42 5.55
C ASP A 59 14.94 -29.25 4.54
N LYS A 60 13.78 -28.70 4.22
CA LYS A 60 13.58 -27.59 3.29
C LYS A 60 13.84 -26.27 3.98
N GLN A 61 14.08 -25.24 3.19
CA GLN A 61 14.16 -23.88 3.73
C GLN A 61 12.77 -23.39 4.16
N PRO A 62 12.67 -22.65 5.27
CA PRO A 62 11.42 -22.06 5.71
C PRO A 62 10.88 -21.05 4.69
N SER A 63 9.57 -20.88 4.67
CA SER A 63 8.87 -19.85 3.92
C SER A 63 8.42 -18.74 4.85
N ILE A 64 8.40 -17.51 4.34
CA ILE A 64 7.92 -16.36 5.09
C ILE A 64 7.18 -15.37 4.19
N TYR A 65 6.11 -14.80 4.71
CA TYR A 65 5.28 -13.79 4.05
C TYR A 65 5.11 -12.59 4.97
N LEU A 66 5.21 -11.41 4.35
CA LEU A 66 4.90 -10.12 4.98
C LEU A 66 3.73 -9.52 4.24
N ARG A 67 2.68 -9.13 4.97
CA ARG A 67 1.48 -8.49 4.44
C ARG A 67 1.19 -7.20 5.18
N GLY A 68 0.71 -6.20 4.45
CA GLY A 68 0.14 -4.96 4.96
C GLY A 68 -1.16 -4.67 4.25
N GLY A 69 -1.88 -3.62 4.65
CA GLY A 69 -3.06 -3.16 3.94
C GLY A 69 -2.74 -2.68 2.52
N GLU A 70 -3.73 -2.69 1.63
CA GLU A 70 -3.54 -2.26 0.22
C GLU A 70 -3.05 -0.81 0.09
N ASN A 71 -3.39 0.05 1.06
CA ASN A 71 -3.06 1.48 1.09
C ASN A 71 -1.85 1.82 1.97
N ASP A 72 -1.15 0.83 2.54
CA ASP A 72 -0.06 1.04 3.50
C ASP A 72 1.28 1.40 2.85
N ARG A 73 1.29 1.77 1.57
CA ARG A 73 2.52 2.17 0.87
C ARG A 73 2.94 3.61 1.17
N TYR A 74 1.99 4.48 1.49
CA TYR A 74 2.23 5.90 1.80
C TYR A 74 1.71 6.18 3.20
N VAL A 75 2.59 6.56 4.11
CA VAL A 75 2.23 6.77 5.51
C VAL A 75 2.79 8.08 6.03
N LEU A 76 2.00 8.78 6.83
CA LEU A 76 2.51 9.93 7.56
C LEU A 76 3.48 9.46 8.65
N GLU A 77 4.50 10.27 8.95
CA GLU A 77 5.52 9.96 9.95
C GLU A 77 4.96 9.66 11.37
N ASP A 78 3.78 10.18 11.69
CA ASP A 78 3.09 10.03 12.99
C ASP A 78 1.97 8.99 12.96
N THR A 79 1.67 8.37 11.82
CA THR A 79 0.72 7.26 11.71
C THR A 79 1.41 5.92 11.88
N SER A 80 0.62 4.91 12.22
CA SER A 80 1.09 3.52 12.32
C SER A 80 0.33 2.63 11.35
N ILE A 81 1.04 1.67 10.78
CA ILE A 81 0.47 0.61 9.97
C ILE A 81 0.74 -0.75 10.61
N GLU A 82 -0.20 -1.64 10.45
CA GLU A 82 -0.12 -3.00 10.96
C GLU A 82 0.39 -3.93 9.86
N LEU A 83 1.49 -4.63 10.14
CA LEU A 83 2.11 -5.58 9.25
C LEU A 83 1.96 -6.97 9.83
N GLU A 84 1.37 -7.89 9.08
CA GLU A 84 1.24 -9.29 9.44
C GLU A 84 2.40 -10.08 8.87
N VAL A 85 3.01 -10.92 9.71
CA VAL A 85 4.12 -11.80 9.33
C VAL A 85 3.72 -13.23 9.62
N GLU A 86 3.84 -14.08 8.62
CA GLU A 86 3.60 -15.52 8.73
C GLU A 86 4.80 -16.28 8.20
N ALA A 87 5.30 -17.24 8.99
CA ALA A 87 6.36 -18.14 8.59
C ALA A 87 5.93 -19.61 8.77
N ALA A 88 6.42 -20.48 7.89
CA ALA A 88 6.17 -21.92 7.96
C ALA A 88 7.41 -22.72 7.55
N ASP A 89 7.57 -23.89 8.18
CA ASP A 89 8.67 -24.81 7.98
C ASP A 89 8.20 -26.25 8.17
N ASP A 90 8.89 -27.23 7.59
CA ASP A 90 8.53 -28.64 7.71
C ASP A 90 9.03 -29.32 9.00
N PHE A 91 10.04 -28.76 9.67
CA PHE A 91 10.53 -29.27 10.94
C PHE A 91 10.26 -28.33 12.11
N GLY A 92 10.84 -27.14 12.11
CA GLY A 92 10.58 -26.17 13.17
C GLY A 92 11.31 -24.87 13.02
N LEU A 93 10.60 -23.79 13.31
CA LEU A 93 11.08 -22.43 13.27
C LEU A 93 11.75 -22.03 14.57
N ARG A 94 12.87 -21.35 14.47
CA ARG A 94 13.65 -20.82 15.59
C ARG A 94 13.18 -19.44 16.00
N GLU A 95 13.06 -18.52 15.02
CA GLU A 95 12.65 -17.16 15.24
C GLU A 95 11.96 -16.61 13.99
N MET A 96 11.11 -15.61 14.19
CA MET A 96 10.48 -14.83 13.13
C MET A 96 10.43 -13.36 13.53
N GLY A 97 10.67 -12.47 12.60
CA GLY A 97 10.66 -11.04 12.87
C GLY A 97 10.55 -10.17 11.61
N VAL A 98 10.76 -8.88 11.81
CA VAL A 98 10.75 -7.86 10.77
C VAL A 98 12.06 -7.09 10.82
N GLU A 99 12.64 -6.82 9.67
CA GLU A 99 13.72 -5.85 9.52
C GLU A 99 13.27 -4.69 8.62
N TRP A 100 13.81 -3.51 8.86
CA TRP A 100 13.58 -2.33 8.02
C TRP A 100 14.88 -1.62 7.73
N GLN A 101 14.90 -0.98 6.55
CA GLN A 101 16.02 -0.16 6.12
C GLN A 101 15.47 1.10 5.45
N GLY A 102 15.79 2.26 6.02
CA GLY A 102 15.54 3.56 5.41
C GLY A 102 16.55 3.85 4.31
N GLU A 103 16.13 4.62 3.33
CA GLU A 103 16.98 5.16 2.27
C GLU A 103 17.00 6.68 2.39
N LYS A 104 18.09 7.34 1.96
CA LYS A 104 18.21 8.79 2.00
C LYS A 104 17.05 9.44 1.25
N SER A 105 16.45 10.48 1.83
CA SER A 105 15.42 11.26 1.17
C SER A 105 15.94 11.84 -0.14
N PHE A 106 15.09 11.92 -1.17
CA PHE A 106 15.40 12.53 -2.46
C PHE A 106 15.68 14.05 -2.34
N TYR A 107 15.38 14.65 -1.18
CA TYR A 107 15.50 16.08 -0.90
C TYR A 107 16.77 16.49 -0.14
N ASP A 108 17.60 15.52 0.31
CA ASP A 108 18.83 15.81 1.06
C ASP A 108 20.04 16.14 0.17
N ASP A 109 19.92 16.04 -1.15
CA ASP A 109 20.96 16.49 -2.09
C ASP A 109 20.60 17.92 -2.55
N GLU A 110 21.16 18.93 -1.86
CA GLU A 110 21.06 20.36 -2.20
C GLU A 110 21.73 20.74 -3.53
N GLU A 111 22.07 19.77 -4.39
CA GLU A 111 22.62 20.06 -5.73
C GLU A 111 21.79 19.35 -6.82
N GLU A 112 21.07 20.17 -7.59
CA GLU A 112 20.52 19.87 -8.91
C GLU A 112 19.30 18.91 -8.99
N ASN A 113 18.05 19.40 -8.91
CA ASN A 113 17.13 19.22 -10.05
C ASN A 113 15.72 19.73 -9.76
N THR A 114 15.25 20.64 -10.58
CA THR A 114 13.87 21.13 -10.67
C THR A 114 12.91 20.17 -11.38
N ALA A 115 13.22 18.88 -11.46
CA ALA A 115 12.35 17.86 -12.03
C ALA A 115 11.68 17.04 -10.91
N ALA A 116 10.41 16.69 -11.09
CA ALA A 116 9.69 15.80 -10.18
C ALA A 116 10.52 14.54 -9.88
N PRO A 117 10.59 14.09 -8.61
CA PRO A 117 11.43 12.98 -8.23
C PRO A 117 11.07 11.72 -9.02
N ASP A 118 12.04 11.22 -9.79
CA ASP A 118 11.94 9.94 -10.47
C ASP A 118 12.00 8.83 -9.38
N LEU A 119 10.85 8.34 -8.95
CA LEU A 119 10.70 7.28 -7.95
C LEU A 119 11.44 5.97 -8.31
N ALA A 120 11.95 5.87 -9.54
CA ALA A 120 12.75 4.74 -9.99
C ALA A 120 14.25 4.85 -9.63
N LYS A 121 14.74 6.03 -9.24
CA LYS A 121 16.13 6.23 -8.82
C LYS A 121 16.25 6.18 -7.30
N ALA A 122 16.15 4.98 -6.73
CA ALA A 122 16.42 4.75 -5.32
C ALA A 122 17.88 5.11 -4.99
N GLY A 123 18.08 6.05 -4.07
CA GLY A 123 19.38 6.40 -3.53
C GLY A 123 20.06 5.20 -2.83
N LYS A 124 21.37 5.27 -2.63
CA LYS A 124 22.09 4.24 -1.85
C LYS A 124 21.62 4.27 -0.39
N PRO A 125 21.42 3.08 0.24
CA PRO A 125 20.98 3.00 1.64
C PRO A 125 21.92 3.79 2.57
N VAL A 126 21.36 4.60 3.46
CA VAL A 126 22.17 5.32 4.47
C VAL A 126 22.47 4.36 5.62
N PRO A 127 23.76 4.12 5.94
CA PRO A 127 24.14 3.32 7.10
C PRO A 127 23.60 3.97 8.39
N GLY A 128 22.90 3.15 9.22
CA GLY A 128 22.36 3.62 10.52
C GLY A 128 20.84 3.76 10.60
N LEU A 129 20.13 3.79 9.48
CA LEU A 129 18.65 3.78 9.44
C LEU A 129 18.10 2.35 9.26
N ARG A 130 18.81 1.37 9.78
CA ARG A 130 18.41 -0.03 9.78
C ARG A 130 18.05 -0.49 11.18
N GLY A 131 17.00 -1.28 11.29
CA GLY A 131 16.61 -1.93 12.52
C GLY A 131 15.93 -3.26 12.25
N GLU A 132 15.81 -4.05 13.31
CA GLU A 132 15.08 -5.31 13.29
C GLU A 132 14.30 -5.50 14.59
N LYS A 133 13.23 -6.30 14.51
CA LYS A 133 12.43 -6.69 15.68
C LYS A 133 12.04 -8.16 15.54
N VAL A 134 12.45 -8.99 16.48
CA VAL A 134 11.94 -10.35 16.64
C VAL A 134 10.51 -10.25 17.18
N LEU A 135 9.57 -10.92 16.51
CA LEU A 135 8.14 -10.94 16.83
C LEU A 135 7.75 -12.21 17.57
N ALA A 136 8.39 -13.32 17.23
CA ALA A 136 8.13 -14.60 17.87
C ALA A 136 9.39 -15.45 17.90
N ASP A 137 9.59 -16.11 19.03
CA ASP A 137 10.53 -17.22 19.18
C ASP A 137 9.76 -18.52 19.04
N GLY A 138 10.34 -19.47 18.32
CA GLY A 138 9.75 -20.80 18.11
C GLY A 138 10.51 -21.91 18.85
N HIS A 139 10.18 -23.14 18.52
CA HIS A 139 10.85 -24.33 19.07
C HIS A 139 10.97 -25.43 18.00
N PRO A 140 11.83 -26.48 18.22
CA PRO A 140 12.18 -27.44 17.19
C PRO A 140 11.04 -28.25 16.56
N THR A 141 9.84 -28.17 17.10
CA THR A 141 8.64 -28.85 16.57
C THR A 141 7.54 -27.89 16.16
N GLN A 142 7.83 -26.59 16.14
CA GLN A 142 6.84 -25.57 15.78
C GLN A 142 6.94 -25.22 14.30
N ALA A 143 6.07 -25.82 13.51
CA ALA A 143 6.06 -25.71 12.06
C ALA A 143 5.52 -24.37 11.54
N SER A 144 4.92 -23.52 12.36
CA SER A 144 4.42 -22.21 11.92
C SER A 144 4.49 -21.16 13.02
N LEU A 145 4.81 -19.93 12.63
CA LEU A 145 4.78 -18.73 13.47
C LEU A 145 3.95 -17.66 12.78
N LYS A 146 3.19 -16.91 13.59
CA LYS A 146 2.43 -15.73 13.16
C LYS A 146 2.65 -14.61 14.14
N GLY A 147 2.76 -13.42 13.63
CA GLY A 147 2.93 -12.22 14.45
C GLY A 147 2.51 -10.96 13.72
N THR A 148 2.27 -9.93 14.49
CA THR A 148 1.90 -8.61 13.99
C THR A 148 2.96 -7.60 14.42
N TYR A 149 3.34 -6.72 13.52
CA TYR A 149 4.26 -5.62 13.77
C TYR A 149 3.56 -4.29 13.48
N LEU A 150 3.55 -3.41 14.49
CA LEU A 150 3.07 -2.05 14.31
C LEU A 150 4.24 -1.16 13.85
N PHE A 151 4.31 -0.90 12.55
CA PHE A 151 5.30 0.01 11.99
C PHE A 151 4.87 1.45 12.22
N GLN A 152 5.72 2.24 12.87
CA GLN A 152 5.51 3.66 13.11
C GLN A 152 6.84 4.40 12.92
N ALA A 153 6.94 5.19 11.86
CA ALA A 153 8.19 5.84 11.45
C ALA A 153 8.78 6.74 12.56
N ARG A 154 7.94 7.54 13.22
CA ARG A 154 8.37 8.43 14.31
C ARG A 154 8.96 7.67 15.49
N ALA A 155 8.38 6.54 15.88
CA ALA A 155 8.91 5.72 16.98
C ALA A 155 10.27 5.09 16.61
N LEU A 156 10.49 4.83 15.33
CA LEU A 156 11.74 4.32 14.77
C LEU A 156 12.76 5.42 14.47
N LYS A 157 12.40 6.70 14.69
CA LYS A 157 13.20 7.90 14.36
C LYS A 157 13.56 7.96 12.86
N LEU A 158 12.64 7.49 12.01
CA LEU A 158 12.73 7.60 10.57
C LEU A 158 12.11 8.91 10.14
N SER A 159 12.88 9.78 9.52
CA SER A 159 12.39 10.98 8.83
C SER A 159 11.62 10.59 7.55
N PRO A 160 10.88 11.51 6.91
CA PRO A 160 10.27 11.27 5.62
C PRO A 160 11.26 10.71 4.62
N GLN A 161 11.00 9.50 4.13
CA GLN A 161 11.89 8.75 3.23
C GLN A 161 11.23 7.46 2.76
N ARG A 162 11.85 6.82 1.78
CA ARG A 162 11.54 5.46 1.37
C ARG A 162 12.12 4.46 2.38
N VAL A 163 11.31 3.53 2.85
CA VAL A 163 11.71 2.47 3.78
C VAL A 163 11.41 1.11 3.15
N VAL A 164 12.39 0.24 3.13
CA VAL A 164 12.21 -1.16 2.73
C VAL A 164 12.02 -2.00 3.98
N VAL A 165 10.92 -2.75 4.04
CA VAL A 165 10.58 -3.63 5.15
C VAL A 165 10.51 -5.06 4.64
N ARG A 166 11.10 -6.01 5.38
CA ARG A 166 11.05 -7.45 5.08
C ARG A 166 10.77 -8.25 6.35
N GLY A 167 9.99 -9.30 6.22
CA GLY A 167 9.95 -10.34 7.21
C GLY A 167 11.20 -11.20 7.14
N PHE A 168 11.69 -11.69 8.27
CA PHE A 168 12.74 -12.70 8.33
C PHE A 168 12.34 -13.86 9.23
N THR A 169 12.84 -15.05 8.91
CA THR A 169 12.71 -16.24 9.75
C THR A 169 13.97 -17.08 9.67
N GLN A 170 14.18 -17.91 10.66
CA GLN A 170 15.25 -18.89 10.73
C GLN A 170 14.70 -20.20 11.31
N ASP A 171 15.13 -21.33 10.74
CA ASP A 171 14.85 -22.67 11.22
C ASP A 171 15.90 -23.15 12.26
N TYR A 172 15.72 -24.38 12.74
CA TYR A 172 16.68 -25.05 13.60
C TYR A 172 17.74 -25.85 12.84
N LYS A 173 17.75 -25.81 11.52
CA LYS A 173 18.74 -26.48 10.69
C LYS A 173 20.16 -26.02 11.05
N PRO A 174 21.10 -26.91 11.38
CA PRO A 174 22.46 -26.53 11.68
C PRO A 174 23.13 -25.81 10.52
N GLY A 175 23.56 -24.55 10.74
CA GLY A 175 24.12 -23.69 9.70
C GLY A 175 23.05 -23.02 8.80
N GLY A 176 21.77 -23.15 9.12
CA GLY A 176 20.65 -22.48 8.44
C GLY A 176 20.82 -20.97 8.51
N LYS A 177 20.56 -20.29 7.38
CA LYS A 177 20.58 -18.83 7.28
C LYS A 177 19.16 -18.29 7.41
N ARG A 178 19.04 -17.02 7.81
CA ARG A 178 17.77 -16.31 7.75
C ARG A 178 17.22 -16.30 6.33
N VAL A 179 15.93 -16.60 6.20
CA VAL A 179 15.16 -16.47 4.96
C VAL A 179 14.31 -15.22 5.08
N TYR A 180 14.19 -14.48 3.99
CA TYR A 180 13.49 -13.20 3.95
C TYR A 180 12.27 -13.27 3.03
N SER A 181 11.24 -12.52 3.38
CA SER A 181 10.08 -12.30 2.51
C SER A 181 10.45 -11.41 1.32
N GLU A 182 9.56 -11.32 0.34
CA GLU A 182 9.58 -10.23 -0.63
C GLU A 182 9.57 -8.87 0.10
N PRO A 183 10.33 -7.89 -0.40
CA PRO A 183 10.41 -6.58 0.22
C PRO A 183 9.11 -5.79 0.03
N MET A 184 8.62 -5.20 1.11
CA MET A 184 7.56 -4.20 1.08
C MET A 184 8.20 -2.80 1.12
N ILE A 185 7.77 -1.93 0.22
CA ILE A 185 8.24 -0.55 0.15
C ILE A 185 7.20 0.36 0.79
N ILE A 186 7.61 1.12 1.81
CA ILE A 186 6.80 2.10 2.52
C ILE A 186 7.42 3.47 2.28
N PHE A 187 6.61 4.42 1.80
CA PHE A 187 6.99 5.82 1.69
C PHE A 187 6.49 6.56 2.92
N VAL A 188 7.41 6.94 3.79
CA VAL A 188 7.11 7.80 4.93
C VAL A 188 7.09 9.23 4.43
N LEU A 189 5.97 9.91 4.59
CA LEU A 189 5.74 11.26 4.09
C LEU A 189 5.63 12.26 5.24
N SER A 190 6.17 13.44 5.05
CA SER A 190 5.81 14.61 5.84
C SER A 190 4.35 15.01 5.59
N LYS A 191 3.77 15.80 6.46
CA LYS A 191 2.40 16.30 6.29
C LYS A 191 2.26 17.10 5.00
N SER A 192 3.31 17.83 4.61
CA SER A 192 3.34 18.63 3.38
C SER A 192 3.35 17.75 2.13
N GLU A 193 4.25 16.76 2.07
CA GLU A 193 4.33 15.80 0.95
C GLU A 193 3.03 15.00 0.82
N HIS A 194 2.45 14.57 1.94
CA HIS A 194 1.16 13.88 1.94
C HIS A 194 0.02 14.77 1.43
N ALA A 195 -0.03 16.05 1.82
CA ALA A 195 -1.01 16.99 1.28
C ALA A 195 -0.83 17.19 -0.22
N GLN A 196 0.40 17.23 -0.71
CA GLN A 196 0.71 17.31 -2.15
C GLN A 196 0.25 16.04 -2.88
N MET A 197 0.52 14.87 -2.33
CA MET A 197 0.07 13.58 -2.89
C MET A 197 -1.47 13.55 -3.01
N ILE A 198 -2.19 13.96 -1.97
CA ILE A 198 -3.66 14.04 -1.99
C ILE A 198 -4.15 14.98 -3.09
N ARG A 199 -3.52 16.15 -3.24
CA ARG A 199 -3.87 17.10 -4.32
C ARG A 199 -3.67 16.50 -5.71
N ASN A 200 -2.51 15.89 -5.94
CA ASN A 200 -2.22 15.26 -7.23
C ASN A 200 -3.25 14.17 -7.57
N GLU A 201 -3.70 13.43 -6.56
CA GLU A 201 -4.72 12.39 -6.75
C GLU A 201 -6.11 12.99 -7.04
N LEU A 202 -6.47 14.10 -6.39
CA LEU A 202 -7.71 14.84 -6.71
C LEU A 202 -7.69 15.39 -8.14
N GLU A 203 -6.57 15.93 -8.60
CA GLU A 203 -6.40 16.36 -9.99
C GLU A 203 -6.50 15.18 -10.96
N ARG A 204 -5.96 14.04 -10.62
CA ARG A 204 -6.09 12.83 -11.42
C ARG A 204 -7.54 12.37 -11.55
N ILE A 205 -8.28 12.35 -10.44
CA ILE A 205 -9.72 12.01 -10.43
C ILE A 205 -10.52 12.96 -11.34
N THR A 206 -10.27 14.27 -11.25
CA THR A 206 -10.94 15.25 -12.10
C THR A 206 -10.57 15.08 -13.57
N SER A 207 -9.32 14.85 -13.90
CA SER A 207 -8.86 14.61 -15.28
C SER A 207 -9.43 13.32 -15.89
N GLU A 208 -9.52 12.25 -15.12
CA GLU A 208 -10.16 11.00 -15.55
C GLU A 208 -11.64 11.20 -15.83
N LEU A 209 -12.34 11.97 -14.97
CA LEU A 209 -13.75 12.29 -15.15
C LEU A 209 -13.98 13.16 -16.40
N GLU A 210 -13.12 14.16 -16.65
CA GLU A 210 -13.15 14.94 -17.90
C GLU A 210 -12.94 14.08 -19.14
N GLY A 211 -12.00 13.13 -19.08
CA GLY A 211 -11.75 12.17 -20.15
C GLY A 211 -12.98 11.31 -20.42
N MET A 212 -13.66 10.85 -19.36
CA MET A 212 -14.91 10.09 -19.47
C MET A 212 -16.03 10.93 -20.10
N ILE A 213 -16.22 12.17 -19.66
CA ILE A 213 -17.22 13.09 -20.23
C ILE A 213 -17.00 13.28 -21.73
N ARG A 214 -15.75 13.48 -22.18
CA ARG A 214 -15.44 13.60 -23.62
C ARG A 214 -15.81 12.35 -24.40
N ARG A 215 -15.55 11.14 -23.86
CA ARG A 215 -15.98 9.89 -24.51
C ARG A 215 -17.50 9.78 -24.58
N MET A 216 -18.18 10.11 -23.49
CA MET A 216 -19.65 10.07 -23.45
C MET A 216 -20.29 11.10 -24.40
N ASP A 217 -19.71 12.28 -24.57
CA ASP A 217 -20.16 13.23 -25.58
C ASP A 217 -20.02 12.65 -27.01
N ALA A 218 -18.90 12.00 -27.32
CA ALA A 218 -18.71 11.33 -28.60
C ALA A 218 -19.72 10.19 -28.83
N MET A 219 -20.04 9.41 -27.79
CA MET A 219 -21.09 8.39 -27.83
C MET A 219 -22.47 8.99 -28.07
N THR A 220 -22.77 10.15 -27.43
CA THR A 220 -24.02 10.89 -27.68
C THR A 220 -24.16 11.26 -29.15
N ASP A 221 -23.09 11.76 -29.78
CA ASP A 221 -23.10 12.14 -31.19
C ASP A 221 -23.30 10.92 -32.10
N GLU A 222 -22.68 9.78 -31.78
CA GLU A 222 -22.87 8.53 -32.54
C GLU A 222 -24.30 7.97 -32.37
N ALA A 223 -24.85 7.98 -31.16
CA ALA A 223 -26.23 7.57 -30.90
C ALA A 223 -27.25 8.44 -31.68
N LYS A 224 -27.04 9.78 -31.73
CA LYS A 224 -27.85 10.71 -32.53
C LYS A 224 -27.75 10.42 -34.01
N ARG A 225 -26.55 10.09 -34.51
CA ARG A 225 -26.33 9.70 -35.91
C ARG A 225 -27.11 8.44 -36.29
N LEU A 226 -27.03 7.41 -35.45
CA LEU A 226 -27.78 6.16 -35.65
C LEU A 226 -29.30 6.38 -35.58
N LYS A 227 -29.77 7.22 -34.64
CA LYS A 227 -31.17 7.61 -34.51
C LYS A 227 -31.72 8.34 -35.75
N GLY A 228 -30.88 9.10 -36.47
CA GLY A 228 -31.21 9.77 -37.72
C GLY A 228 -31.33 8.85 -38.97
N MET A 229 -30.94 7.58 -38.84
CA MET A 229 -31.02 6.60 -39.93
C MET A 229 -32.45 6.05 -40.14
N GLU A 230 -32.77 5.55 -41.31
CA GLU A 230 -34.02 4.81 -41.54
C GLU A 230 -34.05 3.48 -40.79
N GLY A 231 -35.23 3.00 -40.40
CA GLY A 231 -35.37 1.76 -39.60
C GLY A 231 -34.75 0.52 -40.27
N SER A 232 -34.83 0.43 -41.56
CA SER A 232 -34.19 -0.62 -42.36
C SER A 232 -32.65 -0.56 -42.35
N GLU A 233 -32.07 0.65 -42.17
CA GLU A 233 -30.62 0.84 -42.06
C GLU A 233 -30.11 0.47 -40.69
N LEU A 234 -30.89 0.69 -39.63
CA LEU A 234 -30.55 0.26 -38.27
C LEU A 234 -30.41 -1.27 -38.16
N LYS A 235 -31.08 -2.04 -39.04
CA LYS A 235 -31.01 -3.51 -39.06
C LYS A 235 -29.84 -4.06 -39.89
N LYS A 236 -29.08 -3.22 -40.59
CA LYS A 236 -27.87 -3.65 -41.28
C LYS A 236 -26.78 -4.04 -40.27
N ALA A 237 -25.97 -5.03 -40.63
CA ALA A 237 -24.90 -5.55 -39.77
C ALA A 237 -23.97 -4.46 -39.21
N GLU A 238 -23.62 -3.48 -40.06
CA GLU A 238 -22.77 -2.34 -39.68
C GLU A 238 -23.40 -1.48 -38.55
N SER A 239 -24.70 -1.17 -38.66
CA SER A 239 -25.40 -0.38 -37.63
C SER A 239 -25.58 -1.19 -36.35
N GLN A 240 -25.82 -2.50 -36.45
CA GLN A 240 -25.90 -3.40 -35.30
C GLN A 240 -24.56 -3.48 -34.55
N GLU A 241 -23.44 -3.57 -35.26
CA GLU A 241 -22.10 -3.55 -34.68
C GLU A 241 -21.81 -2.26 -33.95
N ARG A 242 -22.22 -1.09 -34.49
CA ARG A 242 -22.10 0.22 -33.84
C ARG A 242 -22.95 0.31 -32.56
N LEU A 243 -24.17 -0.22 -32.54
CA LEU A 243 -25.03 -0.26 -31.38
C LEU A 243 -24.45 -1.16 -30.28
N HIS A 244 -23.85 -2.32 -30.66
CA HIS A 244 -23.11 -3.15 -29.72
C HIS A 244 -21.88 -2.43 -29.15
N ALA A 245 -21.13 -1.71 -30.00
CA ALA A 245 -19.99 -0.91 -29.55
C ALA A 245 -20.41 0.17 -28.54
N LEU A 246 -21.51 0.87 -28.75
CA LEU A 246 -22.07 1.84 -27.78
C LEU A 246 -22.41 1.17 -26.45
N ALA A 247 -23.04 -0.03 -26.49
CA ALA A 247 -23.38 -0.75 -25.25
C ALA A 247 -22.14 -1.20 -24.48
N ASP A 248 -21.09 -1.64 -25.17
CA ASP A 248 -19.84 -2.10 -24.56
C ASP A 248 -19.01 -0.95 -24.01
N GLU A 249 -18.99 0.19 -24.72
CA GLU A 249 -18.33 1.42 -24.26
C GLU A 249 -19.03 2.00 -23.02
N GLU A 250 -20.38 2.01 -23.00
CA GLU A 250 -21.17 2.40 -21.83
C GLU A 250 -20.86 1.48 -20.63
N GLN A 251 -20.71 0.18 -20.87
CA GLN A 251 -20.32 -0.77 -19.82
C GLN A 251 -18.91 -0.46 -19.28
N THR A 252 -17.99 -0.10 -20.14
CA THR A 252 -16.62 0.25 -19.78
C THR A 252 -16.59 1.52 -18.94
N ASN A 253 -17.22 2.59 -19.42
CA ASN A 253 -17.33 3.85 -18.69
C ASN A 253 -18.01 3.67 -17.32
N ARG A 254 -19.00 2.79 -17.22
CA ARG A 254 -19.68 2.46 -15.97
C ARG A 254 -18.75 1.80 -14.96
N ARG A 255 -17.87 0.86 -15.41
CA ARG A 255 -16.87 0.21 -14.54
C ARG A 255 -15.82 1.21 -14.08
N GLU A 256 -15.27 1.99 -15.01
CA GLU A 256 -14.29 3.03 -14.71
C GLU A 256 -14.83 4.05 -13.68
N LEU A 257 -16.09 4.48 -13.82
CA LEU A 257 -16.73 5.38 -12.86
C LEU A 257 -16.91 4.72 -11.48
N SER A 258 -17.23 3.43 -11.44
CA SER A 258 -17.34 2.71 -10.17
C SER A 258 -15.99 2.59 -9.47
N ASP A 259 -14.92 2.31 -10.20
CA ASP A 259 -13.56 2.23 -9.68
C ASP A 259 -13.05 3.60 -9.20
N LEU A 260 -13.38 4.67 -9.95
CA LEU A 260 -13.08 6.05 -9.54
C LEU A 260 -13.79 6.41 -8.23
N LEU A 261 -15.04 6.02 -8.05
CA LEU A 261 -15.80 6.25 -6.81
C LEU A 261 -15.15 5.55 -5.61
N ASN A 262 -14.75 4.29 -5.76
CA ASN A 262 -14.07 3.54 -4.69
C ASN A 262 -12.75 4.21 -4.30
N ARG A 263 -11.91 4.56 -5.28
CA ARG A 263 -10.64 5.27 -5.04
C ARG A 263 -10.85 6.63 -4.37
N SER A 264 -11.90 7.36 -4.73
CA SER A 264 -12.24 8.64 -4.11
C SER A 264 -12.63 8.51 -2.64
N GLU A 265 -13.32 7.44 -2.27
CA GLU A 265 -13.66 7.17 -0.87
C GLU A 265 -12.42 6.83 -0.02
N ASP A 266 -11.48 6.07 -0.58
CA ASP A 266 -10.24 5.73 0.11
C ASP A 266 -9.32 6.95 0.22
N LEU A 267 -9.26 7.78 -0.82
CA LEU A 267 -8.54 9.06 -0.78
C LEU A 267 -9.08 10.00 0.31
N PHE A 268 -10.39 10.03 0.51
CA PHE A 268 -11.00 10.81 1.59
C PHE A 268 -10.57 10.34 2.98
N LYS A 269 -10.56 9.02 3.20
CA LYS A 269 -10.08 8.42 4.47
C LYS A 269 -8.63 8.80 4.71
N GLU A 270 -7.80 8.73 3.67
CA GLU A 270 -6.38 9.07 3.74
C GLU A 270 -6.17 10.55 4.03
N ALA A 271 -6.83 11.42 3.28
CA ALA A 271 -6.77 12.88 3.47
C ALA A 271 -7.17 13.30 4.91
N SER A 272 -8.15 12.62 5.51
CA SER A 272 -8.62 12.93 6.87
C SER A 272 -7.56 12.69 7.96
N ARG A 273 -6.50 11.94 7.66
CA ARG A 273 -5.36 11.70 8.58
C ARG A 273 -4.39 12.88 8.64
N ASN A 274 -4.45 13.77 7.66
CA ASN A 274 -3.53 14.90 7.59
C ASN A 274 -4.18 16.20 8.09
N PRO A 275 -3.73 16.75 9.25
CA PRO A 275 -4.29 17.98 9.80
C PRO A 275 -4.01 19.24 8.97
N GLN A 276 -3.15 19.18 7.95
CA GLN A 276 -2.90 20.29 7.03
C GLN A 276 -3.96 20.37 5.91
N ILE A 277 -4.75 19.32 5.72
CA ILE A 277 -5.84 19.33 4.74
C ILE A 277 -7.09 19.88 5.41
N ASP A 278 -7.73 20.88 4.75
CA ASP A 278 -8.96 21.47 5.27
C ASP A 278 -10.13 20.47 5.24
N PRO A 279 -10.69 20.08 6.40
CA PRO A 279 -11.80 19.14 6.45
C PRO A 279 -13.07 19.63 5.75
N SER A 280 -13.31 20.96 5.70
CA SER A 280 -14.49 21.54 5.07
C SER A 280 -14.40 21.45 3.55
N GLY A 281 -13.25 21.78 2.96
CA GLY A 281 -13.00 21.62 1.53
C GLY A 281 -13.13 20.16 1.08
N MET A 282 -12.57 19.24 1.86
CA MET A 282 -12.69 17.81 1.59
C MET A 282 -14.15 17.33 1.66
N LYS A 283 -14.94 17.84 2.60
CA LYS A 283 -16.38 17.52 2.70
C LYS A 283 -17.17 18.02 1.48
N GLU A 284 -16.88 19.20 0.98
CA GLU A 284 -17.51 19.73 -0.25
C GLU A 284 -17.11 18.92 -1.48
N PHE A 285 -15.84 18.51 -1.59
CA PHE A 285 -15.39 17.59 -2.64
C PHE A 285 -16.17 16.26 -2.59
N MET A 286 -16.33 15.66 -1.40
CA MET A 286 -17.09 14.42 -1.23
C MET A 286 -18.59 14.57 -1.54
N LYS A 287 -19.16 15.77 -1.47
CA LYS A 287 -20.52 16.03 -2.00
C LYS A 287 -20.56 15.86 -3.51
N GLY A 288 -19.57 16.40 -4.23
CA GLY A 288 -19.44 16.18 -5.67
C GLY A 288 -19.31 14.71 -6.04
N ILE A 289 -18.46 13.96 -5.32
CA ILE A 289 -18.36 12.49 -5.47
C ILE A 289 -19.70 11.80 -5.20
N SER A 290 -20.45 12.25 -4.20
CA SER A 290 -21.76 11.68 -3.88
C SER A 290 -22.80 11.86 -5.00
N MET A 291 -22.69 12.92 -5.81
CA MET A 291 -23.53 13.12 -6.99
C MET A 291 -23.25 12.07 -8.08
N LEU A 292 -22.04 11.53 -8.13
CA LEU A 292 -21.65 10.49 -9.10
C LEU A 292 -22.19 9.09 -8.73
N LYS A 293 -22.43 8.81 -7.45
CA LYS A 293 -22.79 7.47 -6.96
C LYS A 293 -24.02 6.82 -7.63
N PRO A 294 -25.10 7.53 -7.93
CA PRO A 294 -26.28 6.95 -8.58
C PRO A 294 -26.07 6.68 -10.06
N ILE A 295 -25.07 7.30 -10.74
CA ILE A 295 -24.96 7.32 -12.19
C ILE A 295 -24.62 5.92 -12.76
N PRO A 296 -23.63 5.15 -12.24
CA PRO A 296 -23.26 3.85 -12.81
C PRO A 296 -24.40 2.83 -12.78
N ASN A 297 -25.17 2.80 -11.70
CA ASN A 297 -26.26 1.84 -11.51
C ASN A 297 -27.64 2.38 -11.89
N GLY A 298 -27.75 3.65 -12.23
CA GLY A 298 -28.93 4.34 -12.70
C GLY A 298 -28.95 4.53 -14.22
N PRO A 299 -28.70 5.77 -14.70
CA PRO A 299 -28.83 6.10 -16.11
C PRO A 299 -27.84 5.35 -17.01
N MET A 300 -26.56 5.15 -16.64
CA MET A 300 -25.60 4.40 -17.45
C MET A 300 -26.02 2.94 -17.63
N LYS A 301 -26.48 2.27 -16.57
CA LYS A 301 -26.98 0.88 -16.68
C LYS A 301 -28.20 0.77 -17.57
N LYS A 302 -29.10 1.77 -17.54
CA LYS A 302 -30.27 1.83 -18.42
C LYS A 302 -29.83 2.01 -19.86
N ALA A 303 -28.98 2.99 -20.15
CA ALA A 303 -28.45 3.25 -21.48
C ALA A 303 -27.77 2.03 -22.07
N GLN A 304 -26.88 1.38 -21.31
CA GLN A 304 -26.21 0.14 -21.72
C GLN A 304 -27.19 -0.93 -22.15
N LYS A 305 -28.24 -1.17 -21.32
CA LYS A 305 -29.27 -2.15 -21.64
C LYS A 305 -30.03 -1.79 -22.90
N GLN A 306 -30.45 -0.54 -23.03
CA GLN A 306 -31.24 -0.06 -24.16
C GLN A 306 -30.47 -0.10 -25.47
N PHE A 307 -29.19 0.28 -25.49
CA PHE A 307 -28.33 0.12 -26.66
C PHE A 307 -28.18 -1.36 -27.07
N ARG A 308 -28.01 -2.26 -26.08
CA ARG A 308 -27.92 -3.70 -26.32
C ARG A 308 -29.25 -4.28 -26.84
N ASP A 309 -30.37 -3.88 -26.28
CA ASP A 309 -31.71 -4.29 -26.73
C ASP A 309 -31.98 -3.78 -28.14
N SER A 310 -31.60 -2.54 -28.49
CA SER A 310 -31.70 -1.96 -29.82
C SER A 310 -30.86 -2.75 -30.86
N ALA A 311 -29.70 -3.27 -30.47
CA ALA A 311 -28.83 -4.11 -31.30
C ALA A 311 -29.31 -5.57 -31.46
N SER A 312 -30.37 -5.98 -30.77
CA SER A 312 -30.85 -7.37 -30.79
C SER A 312 -31.55 -7.70 -32.12
N GLU A 313 -31.18 -8.82 -32.71
CA GLU A 313 -31.82 -9.34 -33.94
C GLU A 313 -33.32 -9.69 -33.77
N ASN A 314 -33.72 -10.01 -32.53
CA ASN A 314 -35.09 -10.37 -32.19
C ASN A 314 -36.05 -9.16 -32.04
N ARG A 315 -35.56 -7.94 -32.19
CA ARG A 315 -36.37 -6.73 -32.11
C ARG A 315 -36.88 -6.31 -33.48
N SER A 316 -38.13 -5.87 -33.54
CA SER A 316 -38.65 -5.18 -34.73
C SER A 316 -37.93 -3.82 -34.94
N GLU A 317 -38.02 -3.25 -36.15
CA GLU A 317 -37.45 -1.92 -36.43
C GLU A 317 -37.99 -0.85 -35.48
N GLN A 318 -39.28 -0.88 -35.19
CA GLN A 318 -39.91 0.08 -34.26
C GLN A 318 -39.39 -0.06 -32.83
N GLU A 319 -39.26 -1.29 -32.37
CA GLU A 319 -38.71 -1.55 -31.02
C GLU A 319 -37.25 -1.16 -30.93
N SER A 320 -36.41 -1.50 -31.93
CA SER A 320 -35.01 -1.10 -31.96
C SER A 320 -34.83 0.41 -31.97
N ARG A 321 -35.69 1.11 -32.70
CA ARG A 321 -35.69 2.58 -32.74
C ARG A 321 -36.07 3.21 -31.41
N LYS A 322 -37.10 2.63 -30.77
CA LYS A 322 -37.52 3.07 -29.43
C LYS A 322 -36.43 2.79 -28.38
N ASP A 323 -35.85 1.60 -28.41
CA ASP A 323 -34.77 1.24 -27.50
C ASP A 323 -33.53 2.17 -27.70
N LEU A 324 -33.22 2.56 -28.95
CA LEU A 324 -32.15 3.52 -29.22
C LEU A 324 -32.49 4.92 -28.70
N ASP A 325 -33.73 5.38 -28.86
CA ASP A 325 -34.18 6.69 -28.37
C ASP A 325 -34.14 6.77 -26.84
N ASP A 326 -34.65 5.74 -26.19
CA ASP A 326 -34.61 5.59 -24.73
C ASP A 326 -33.17 5.48 -24.23
N GLY A 327 -32.28 4.78 -24.98
CA GLY A 327 -30.85 4.63 -24.69
C GLY A 327 -30.09 5.95 -24.79
N GLU A 328 -30.31 6.70 -25.86
CA GLU A 328 -29.72 8.03 -26.06
C GLU A 328 -30.17 9.00 -24.96
N SER A 329 -31.46 8.97 -24.58
CA SER A 329 -31.98 9.79 -23.47
C SER A 329 -31.31 9.44 -22.14
N SER A 330 -31.24 8.16 -21.79
CA SER A 330 -30.62 7.71 -20.56
C SER A 330 -29.11 8.03 -20.51
N HIS A 331 -28.43 7.91 -21.64
CA HIS A 331 -27.02 8.26 -21.80
C HIS A 331 -26.79 9.77 -21.66
N SER A 332 -27.65 10.60 -22.27
CA SER A 332 -27.61 12.05 -22.16
C SER A 332 -27.83 12.51 -20.70
N ASP A 333 -28.76 11.87 -19.99
CA ASP A 333 -29.00 12.13 -18.55
C ASP A 333 -27.73 11.79 -17.73
N ALA A 334 -27.07 10.68 -18.02
CA ALA A 334 -25.82 10.30 -17.38
C ALA A 334 -24.71 11.32 -17.65
N THR A 335 -24.55 11.72 -18.90
CA THR A 335 -23.54 12.70 -19.33
C THR A 335 -23.75 14.06 -18.66
N GLN A 336 -25.00 14.53 -18.59
CA GLN A 336 -25.31 15.77 -17.92
C GLN A 336 -25.04 15.70 -16.41
N ALA A 337 -25.43 14.61 -15.76
CA ALA A 337 -25.15 14.41 -14.34
C ALA A 337 -23.64 14.34 -14.04
N LEU A 338 -22.84 13.74 -14.94
CA LEU A 338 -21.37 13.77 -14.83
C LEU A 338 -20.83 15.19 -14.95
N LYS A 339 -21.31 15.99 -15.90
CA LYS A 339 -20.90 17.39 -16.08
C LYS A 339 -21.24 18.25 -14.85
N ASP A 340 -22.42 18.07 -14.28
CA ASP A 340 -22.85 18.78 -13.09
C ASP A 340 -21.98 18.43 -11.87
N ALA A 341 -21.70 17.14 -11.68
CA ALA A 341 -20.80 16.66 -10.63
C ALA A 341 -19.37 17.18 -10.84
N MET A 342 -18.87 17.17 -12.09
CA MET A 342 -17.55 17.67 -12.43
C MET A 342 -17.41 19.17 -12.11
N ASN A 343 -18.41 20.01 -12.44
CA ASN A 343 -18.41 21.42 -12.10
C ASN A 343 -18.33 21.62 -10.57
N GLN A 344 -19.06 20.83 -9.79
CA GLN A 344 -19.01 20.87 -8.33
C GLN A 344 -17.64 20.44 -7.82
N LEU A 345 -17.07 19.37 -8.36
CA LEU A 345 -15.76 18.84 -7.97
C LEU A 345 -14.64 19.84 -8.27
N SER A 346 -14.62 20.43 -9.46
CA SER A 346 -13.61 21.42 -9.85
C SER A 346 -13.62 22.62 -8.93
N LYS A 347 -14.81 23.15 -8.62
CA LYS A 347 -14.96 24.25 -7.67
C LYS A 347 -14.47 23.87 -6.27
N SER A 348 -14.90 22.71 -5.78
CA SER A 348 -14.51 22.24 -4.45
C SER A 348 -13.02 21.97 -4.34
N ALA A 349 -12.36 21.46 -5.40
CA ALA A 349 -10.93 21.25 -5.44
C ALA A 349 -10.15 22.57 -5.33
N GLN A 350 -10.56 23.61 -6.06
CA GLN A 350 -9.95 24.94 -5.98
C GLN A 350 -10.11 25.57 -4.58
N ASP A 351 -11.33 25.50 -4.01
CA ASP A 351 -11.60 26.04 -2.67
C ASP A 351 -10.79 25.31 -1.60
N MET A 352 -10.66 23.97 -1.72
CA MET A 352 -9.87 23.15 -0.80
C MET A 352 -8.38 23.43 -0.92
N GLU A 353 -7.87 23.63 -2.12
CA GLU A 353 -6.48 24.00 -2.35
C GLU A 353 -6.12 25.32 -1.67
N ALA A 354 -6.93 26.36 -1.88
CA ALA A 354 -6.75 27.66 -1.24
C ALA A 354 -6.82 27.56 0.29
N SER A 355 -7.81 26.84 0.83
CA SER A 355 -7.96 26.67 2.28
C SER A 355 -6.84 25.83 2.90
N THR A 356 -6.29 24.87 2.17
CA THR A 356 -5.12 24.08 2.59
C THR A 356 -3.88 24.97 2.71
N PHE A 357 -3.65 25.90 1.76
CA PHE A 357 -2.55 26.88 1.89
C PHE A 357 -2.72 27.76 3.13
N VAL A 358 -3.92 28.26 3.38
CA VAL A 358 -4.22 29.06 4.59
C VAL A 358 -3.97 28.23 5.87
N ALA A 359 -4.38 26.96 5.89
CA ALA A 359 -4.14 26.08 7.03
C ALA A 359 -2.63 25.84 7.26
N ARG A 360 -1.88 25.57 6.18
CA ARG A 360 -0.42 25.39 6.26
C ARG A 360 0.29 26.65 6.76
N LEU A 361 -0.07 27.82 6.24
CA LEU A 361 0.47 29.11 6.71
C LEU A 361 0.16 29.37 8.19
N LYS A 362 -1.06 29.09 8.65
CA LYS A 362 -1.42 29.20 10.06
C LYS A 362 -0.61 28.25 10.95
N GLN A 363 -0.36 27.03 10.50
CA GLN A 363 0.47 26.09 11.25
C GLN A 363 1.93 26.52 11.29
N ALA A 364 2.47 27.03 10.16
CA ALA A 364 3.81 27.60 10.13
C ALA A 364 3.95 28.79 11.10
N ALA A 365 2.99 29.72 11.09
CA ALA A 365 2.96 30.84 12.02
C ALA A 365 2.91 30.38 13.48
N ALA A 366 2.08 29.38 13.82
CA ALA A 366 2.01 28.83 15.17
C ALA A 366 3.31 28.14 15.61
N LYS A 367 4.03 27.48 14.67
CA LYS A 367 5.37 26.93 14.94
C LYS A 367 6.38 28.06 15.22
N GLU A 368 6.41 29.10 14.41
CA GLU A 368 7.28 30.27 14.60
C GLU A 368 7.02 30.96 15.95
N ASP A 369 5.76 31.15 16.34
CA ASP A 369 5.39 31.67 17.65
C ASP A 369 5.90 30.77 18.77
N SER A 370 5.81 29.43 18.63
CA SER A 370 6.31 28.50 19.62
C SER A 370 7.84 28.57 19.75
N ILE A 371 8.56 28.65 18.62
CA ILE A 371 10.01 28.78 18.56
C ILE A 371 10.45 30.11 19.19
N ALA A 372 9.78 31.20 18.85
CA ALA A 372 10.05 32.52 19.42
C ALA A 372 9.85 32.56 20.95
N ASN A 373 8.77 31.92 21.43
CA ASN A 373 8.51 31.81 22.88
C ASN A 373 9.57 30.96 23.60
N ALA A 374 9.98 29.83 22.99
CA ALA A 374 11.06 28.99 23.52
C ALA A 374 12.38 29.75 23.59
N LEU A 375 12.72 30.47 22.51
CA LEU A 375 13.93 31.33 22.49
C LEU A 375 13.86 32.48 23.52
N ALA A 376 12.72 33.15 23.63
CA ALA A 376 12.51 34.20 24.60
C ALA A 376 12.68 33.72 26.07
N GLY A 377 12.27 32.47 26.36
CA GLY A 377 12.48 31.82 27.64
C GLY A 377 13.96 31.63 27.97
N GLN A 378 14.82 31.45 26.98
CA GLN A 378 16.26 31.23 27.16
C GLN A 378 17.10 32.52 27.06
N ILE A 379 16.54 33.63 26.56
CA ILE A 379 17.31 34.84 26.20
C ILE A 379 18.15 35.39 27.36
N ASN A 380 17.61 35.40 28.58
CA ASN A 380 18.32 35.91 29.76
C ASN A 380 19.49 35.02 30.18
N ILE A 381 19.52 33.77 29.75
CA ILE A 381 20.57 32.79 30.06
C ILE A 381 21.69 32.88 29.03
N ILE A 382 21.33 33.05 27.75
CA ILE A 382 22.27 32.94 26.62
C ILE A 382 22.91 34.25 26.20
N VAL A 383 22.32 35.38 26.56
CA VAL A 383 22.82 36.70 26.12
C VAL A 383 24.27 36.92 26.63
N GLY A 384 25.18 37.11 25.67
CA GLY A 384 26.58 37.35 25.91
C GLY A 384 27.46 36.11 26.06
N MET A 385 26.87 34.90 25.89
CA MET A 385 27.58 33.62 25.92
C MET A 385 27.77 33.04 24.53
N THR A 386 28.86 32.33 24.31
CA THR A 386 29.05 31.47 23.15
C THR A 386 28.47 30.09 23.39
N MET A 387 28.22 29.31 22.34
CA MET A 387 27.68 27.95 22.48
C MET A 387 28.52 27.02 23.34
N ASP A 388 29.82 27.26 23.43
CA ASP A 388 30.75 26.48 24.28
C ASP A 388 30.71 26.85 25.74
N GLU A 389 30.20 28.03 26.09
CA GLU A 389 30.04 28.52 27.45
C GLU A 389 28.70 28.14 28.09
N LEU A 390 27.76 27.60 27.29
CA LEU A 390 26.46 27.14 27.73
C LEU A 390 26.57 25.80 28.49
N ASP A 391 25.77 25.65 29.52
CA ASP A 391 25.64 24.34 30.17
C ASP A 391 25.01 23.30 29.25
N PRO A 392 25.25 21.98 29.47
CA PRO A 392 24.83 20.94 28.56
C PRO A 392 23.31 20.83 28.35
N SER A 393 22.48 21.31 29.27
CA SER A 393 21.02 21.30 29.12
C SER A 393 20.56 22.43 28.21
N THR A 394 21.03 23.64 28.46
CA THR A 394 20.75 24.82 27.62
C THR A 394 21.29 24.66 26.22
N LYS A 395 22.47 24.06 26.05
CA LYS A 395 23.00 23.74 24.70
C LYS A 395 22.08 22.81 23.91
N ARG A 396 21.57 21.74 24.52
CA ARG A 396 20.62 20.81 23.85
C ARG A 396 19.30 21.51 23.51
N GLU A 397 18.79 22.39 24.37
CA GLU A 397 17.60 23.19 24.09
C GLU A 397 17.82 24.11 22.89
N MET A 398 18.97 24.79 22.83
CA MET A 398 19.30 25.64 21.67
C MET A 398 19.48 24.85 20.38
N GLU A 399 20.12 23.69 20.43
CA GLU A 399 20.20 22.77 19.28
C GLU A 399 18.81 22.29 18.83
N THR A 400 17.92 22.03 19.77
CA THR A 400 16.52 21.66 19.46
C THR A 400 15.77 22.82 18.81
N ILE A 401 15.88 24.02 19.34
CA ILE A 401 15.27 25.25 18.79
C ILE A 401 15.81 25.50 17.37
N ALA A 402 17.12 25.39 17.15
CA ALA A 402 17.72 25.55 15.83
C ALA A 402 17.21 24.50 14.83
N THR A 403 17.05 23.26 15.24
CA THR A 403 16.51 22.20 14.42
C THR A 403 15.05 22.47 14.05
N LEU A 404 14.22 22.92 15.01
CA LEU A 404 12.84 23.29 14.76
C LEU A 404 12.73 24.49 13.81
N GLN A 405 13.61 25.51 13.96
CA GLN A 405 13.66 26.68 13.09
C GLN A 405 14.02 26.28 11.63
N ASN A 406 15.02 25.44 11.45
CA ASN A 406 15.41 24.95 10.13
C ASN A 406 14.24 24.18 9.46
N ALA A 407 13.57 23.30 10.19
CA ALA A 407 12.40 22.58 9.70
C ALA A 407 11.22 23.52 9.34
N SER A 408 10.98 24.57 10.15
CA SER A 408 9.95 25.57 9.88
C SER A 408 10.28 26.40 8.64
N THR A 409 11.52 26.83 8.49
CA THR A 409 12.00 27.56 7.31
C THR A 409 11.83 26.76 6.03
N GLN A 410 12.14 25.47 6.08
CA GLN A 410 11.95 24.56 4.94
C GLN A 410 10.47 24.38 4.60
N ASP A 411 9.59 24.16 5.60
CA ASP A 411 8.15 24.08 5.40
C ASP A 411 7.58 25.35 4.72
N ILE A 412 8.02 26.54 5.17
CA ILE A 412 7.60 27.82 4.58
C ILE A 412 8.12 27.95 3.13
N GLY A 413 9.34 27.54 2.86
CA GLY A 413 9.91 27.51 1.51
C GLY A 413 9.04 26.69 0.55
N TRP A 414 8.65 25.50 0.93
CA TRP A 414 7.74 24.66 0.12
C TRP A 414 6.36 25.26 -0.07
N ILE A 415 5.79 25.91 0.96
CA ILE A 415 4.49 26.60 0.83
C ILE A 415 4.58 27.71 -0.22
N LEU A 416 5.66 28.50 -0.21
CA LEU A 416 5.87 29.58 -1.16
C LEU A 416 6.08 29.07 -2.59
N GLU A 417 6.83 27.99 -2.76
CA GLU A 417 7.01 27.33 -4.05
C GLU A 417 5.69 26.83 -4.62
N ASP A 418 4.92 26.10 -3.83
CA ASP A 418 3.57 25.64 -4.20
C ASP A 418 2.66 26.81 -4.61
N LEU A 419 2.59 27.86 -3.80
CA LEU A 419 1.80 29.05 -4.10
C LEU A 419 2.22 29.73 -5.40
N SER A 420 3.51 29.82 -5.67
CA SER A 420 4.06 30.36 -6.91
C SER A 420 3.62 29.53 -8.13
N TYR A 421 3.70 28.20 -8.01
CA TYR A 421 3.26 27.29 -9.04
C TYR A 421 1.78 27.44 -9.35
N TYR A 422 0.91 27.44 -8.33
CA TYR A 422 -0.55 27.55 -8.52
C TYR A 422 -0.96 28.93 -9.03
N LYS A 423 -0.34 29.99 -8.55
CA LYS A 423 -0.52 31.34 -9.09
C LYS A 423 -0.22 31.40 -10.59
N SER A 424 0.86 30.78 -11.04
CA SER A 424 1.25 30.74 -12.46
C SER A 424 0.28 29.93 -13.32
N ARG A 425 -0.25 28.84 -12.77
CA ARG A 425 -1.15 27.89 -13.45
C ARG A 425 -2.58 28.42 -13.57
N THR A 426 -3.12 28.96 -12.48
CA THR A 426 -4.53 29.35 -12.42
C THR A 426 -4.77 30.81 -12.81
N GLY A 427 -3.78 31.68 -12.61
CA GLY A 427 -3.93 33.13 -12.77
C GLY A 427 -4.94 33.75 -11.81
N GLU A 428 -5.41 32.99 -10.81
CA GLU A 428 -6.43 33.44 -9.88
C GLU A 428 -5.88 34.42 -8.84
N ARG A 429 -6.68 35.45 -8.53
CA ARG A 429 -6.31 36.50 -7.59
C ARG A 429 -6.03 35.94 -6.19
N ILE A 430 -6.76 34.88 -5.76
CA ILE A 430 -6.60 34.28 -4.43
C ILE A 430 -5.17 33.83 -4.17
N TYR A 431 -4.49 33.19 -5.16
CA TYR A 431 -3.10 32.77 -5.00
C TYR A 431 -2.12 33.94 -5.05
N SER A 432 -2.52 35.04 -5.71
CA SER A 432 -1.75 36.29 -5.73
C SER A 432 -1.78 37.02 -4.38
N ASP A 433 -2.90 36.94 -3.69
CA ASP A 433 -3.11 37.62 -2.40
C ASP A 433 -2.46 36.81 -1.24
N LEU A 434 -2.25 35.49 -1.42
CA LEU A 434 -1.56 34.62 -0.47
C LEU A 434 -0.04 34.58 -0.66
N TYR A 435 0.46 34.80 -1.89
CA TYR A 435 1.89 34.87 -2.22
C TYR A 435 2.51 36.21 -1.82
#